data_63bb1c97f64c35a7c1e30563fbf6227e
#
_entry.id   63bb1c97f64c35a7c1e30563fbf6227e
#
_cell.length_a   1.000
_cell.length_b   1.000
_cell.length_c   1.000
_cell.angle_alpha   90.00
_cell.angle_beta   90.00
_cell.angle_gamma   90.00
#
_symmetry.space_group_name_H-M   'P 1'
#
loop_
_entity.id
_entity.type
_entity.pdbx_description
1 polymer ?
#
loop_
_entity_poly.entity_id
_entity_poly.type
_entity_poly.pdbx_seq_one_letter_code
_entity_poly.pdbx_strand_id
1 'polypeptide(L)'
;MHIPDGFLTSATWVPAWLLSMGGIGYSLKKASQTLRERMIPLMGVMSAFIFAAQMVNFPVMSGTSGHLLGGVLAAVLLGPYAAAVVLTCVLIVQCLIFQDGGLTALGANIFNMSLAGTMGGYGVYKIIRGNSGSRKALLTATAVASWFSVVLASSCCAIELALSDLSPLAVVLPAMAGVHAVIGVGEAMITTLVIGFVLKVRPDLLYGLPHRQTDGTSALLQTRSLKEEVAL
;
A
#
# COMPACT_ATOMS: atom_id res chain seq x y z
N MET A 1 10.65 -6.72 -7.23
CA MET A 1 10.79 -5.26 -7.46
C MET A 1 11.92 -4.64 -6.64
N HIS A 2 12.56 -5.40 -5.75
CA HIS A 2 13.73 -4.91 -5.05
C HIS A 2 14.91 -4.78 -6.02
N ILE A 3 15.56 -3.61 -6.00
CA ILE A 3 16.77 -3.33 -6.79
C ILE A 3 17.95 -3.53 -5.86
N PRO A 4 18.92 -4.42 -6.22
CA PRO A 4 20.14 -4.63 -5.45
C PRO A 4 21.13 -3.46 -5.55
N ASP A 5 22.15 -3.46 -4.68
CA ASP A 5 23.26 -2.51 -4.79
C ASP A 5 24.05 -2.69 -6.08
N GLY A 6 24.56 -1.59 -6.61
CA GLY A 6 25.34 -1.56 -7.83
C GLY A 6 24.54 -1.56 -9.14
N PHE A 7 23.21 -1.66 -9.10
CA PHE A 7 22.35 -1.65 -10.30
C PHE A 7 22.01 -0.24 -10.77
N LEU A 8 21.96 0.71 -9.85
CA LEU A 8 21.63 2.09 -10.18
C LEU A 8 22.87 2.99 -10.16
N THR A 9 22.98 3.84 -11.16
CA THR A 9 23.98 4.90 -11.18
C THR A 9 23.62 5.98 -10.14
N SER A 10 24.62 6.77 -9.71
CA SER A 10 24.40 7.86 -8.76
C SER A 10 23.41 8.91 -9.29
N ALA A 11 23.37 9.10 -10.61
CA ALA A 11 22.40 10.00 -11.25
C ALA A 11 20.94 9.54 -11.08
N THR A 12 20.72 8.25 -10.83
CA THR A 12 19.39 7.67 -10.63
C THR A 12 19.05 7.50 -9.14
N TRP A 13 19.95 6.87 -8.34
CA TRP A 13 19.61 6.57 -6.95
C TRP A 13 19.61 7.81 -6.04
N VAL A 14 20.42 8.85 -6.30
CA VAL A 14 20.45 10.07 -5.47
C VAL A 14 19.10 10.83 -5.55
N PRO A 15 18.56 11.14 -6.74
CA PRO A 15 17.22 11.75 -6.84
C PRO A 15 16.12 10.88 -6.22
N ALA A 16 16.17 9.55 -6.40
CA ALA A 16 15.22 8.64 -5.81
C ALA A 16 15.23 8.70 -4.27
N TRP A 17 16.40 8.79 -3.64
CA TRP A 17 16.53 9.03 -2.20
C TRP A 17 15.90 10.35 -1.76
N LEU A 18 16.18 11.45 -2.46
CA LEU A 18 15.63 12.77 -2.14
C LEU A 18 14.10 12.78 -2.23
N LEU A 19 13.55 12.19 -3.30
CA LEU A 19 12.09 12.05 -3.47
C LEU A 19 11.46 11.20 -2.38
N SER A 20 12.11 10.08 -2.04
CA SER A 20 11.63 9.17 -0.99
C SER A 20 11.68 9.82 0.39
N MET A 21 12.77 10.48 0.74
CA MET A 21 12.87 11.20 2.01
C MET A 21 11.80 12.29 2.13
N GLY A 22 11.58 13.09 1.07
CA GLY A 22 10.54 14.12 1.04
C GLY A 22 9.13 13.51 1.14
N GLY A 23 8.85 12.49 0.34
CA GLY A 23 7.55 11.81 0.31
C GLY A 23 7.21 11.09 1.61
N ILE A 24 8.17 10.40 2.21
CA ILE A 24 7.96 9.72 3.50
C ILE A 24 7.91 10.71 4.65
N GLY A 25 8.74 11.76 4.64
CA GLY A 25 8.64 12.85 5.63
C GLY A 25 7.26 13.51 5.62
N TYR A 26 6.71 13.78 4.44
CA TYR A 26 5.34 14.27 4.29
C TYR A 26 4.31 13.24 4.79
N SER A 27 4.48 11.96 4.44
CA SER A 27 3.58 10.88 4.85
C SER A 27 3.58 10.69 6.37
N LEU A 28 4.74 10.75 7.02
CA LEU A 28 4.86 10.71 8.48
C LEU A 28 4.10 11.86 9.14
N LYS A 29 4.30 13.09 8.64
CA LYS A 29 3.59 14.27 9.14
C LYS A 29 2.07 14.13 9.00
N LYS A 30 1.60 13.62 7.86
CA LYS A 30 0.15 13.41 7.63
C LYS A 30 -0.40 12.23 8.44
N ALA A 31 0.33 11.13 8.53
CA ALA A 31 -0.06 9.99 9.33
C ALA A 31 -0.19 10.37 10.80
N SER A 32 0.79 11.09 11.37
CA SER A 32 0.76 11.51 12.78
C SER A 32 -0.44 12.40 13.14
N GLN A 33 -0.98 13.16 12.16
CA GLN A 33 -2.14 14.02 12.35
C GLN A 33 -3.48 13.26 12.28
N THR A 34 -3.51 12.12 11.59
CA THR A 34 -4.74 11.37 11.29
C THR A 34 -4.81 10.01 11.99
N LEU A 35 -3.68 9.52 12.45
CA LEU A 35 -3.57 8.21 13.07
C LEU A 35 -4.24 8.23 14.46
N ARG A 36 -5.12 7.28 14.68
CA ARG A 36 -5.70 7.04 16.02
C ARG A 36 -4.90 5.93 16.70
N GLU A 37 -4.71 5.99 18.00
CA GLU A 37 -3.95 4.99 18.79
C GLU A 37 -4.38 3.55 18.50
N ARG A 38 -5.70 3.32 18.30
CA ARG A 38 -6.26 2.01 17.93
C ARG A 38 -5.76 1.45 16.60
N MET A 39 -5.17 2.29 15.72
CA MET A 39 -4.64 1.88 14.42
C MET A 39 -3.20 1.35 14.52
N ILE A 40 -2.49 1.65 15.60
CA ILE A 40 -1.09 1.23 15.79
C ILE A 40 -0.94 -0.30 15.75
N PRO A 41 -1.76 -1.09 16.47
CA PRO A 41 -1.70 -2.55 16.37
C PRO A 41 -1.98 -3.05 14.94
N LEU A 42 -2.91 -2.42 14.23
CA LEU A 42 -3.23 -2.79 12.85
C LEU A 42 -2.05 -2.49 11.91
N MET A 43 -1.31 -1.38 12.11
CA MET A 43 -0.08 -1.11 11.36
C MET A 43 0.96 -2.21 11.57
N GLY A 44 1.15 -2.66 12.81
CA GLY A 44 2.06 -3.77 13.13
C GLY A 44 1.66 -5.08 12.43
N VAL A 45 0.39 -5.45 12.49
CA VAL A 45 -0.14 -6.64 11.80
C VAL A 45 0.03 -6.52 10.29
N MET A 46 -0.27 -5.35 9.71
CA MET A 46 -0.08 -5.11 8.28
C MET A 46 1.38 -5.17 7.87
N SER A 47 2.30 -4.61 8.68
CA SER A 47 3.74 -4.72 8.42
C SER A 47 4.20 -6.18 8.39
N ALA A 48 3.80 -6.98 9.38
CA ALA A 48 4.15 -8.39 9.45
C ALA A 48 3.56 -9.19 8.27
N PHE A 49 2.30 -8.95 7.92
CA PHE A 49 1.65 -9.60 6.78
C PHE A 49 2.34 -9.26 5.46
N ILE A 50 2.59 -7.96 5.20
CA ILE A 50 3.22 -7.50 3.97
C ILE A 50 4.66 -8.03 3.90
N PHE A 51 5.41 -7.97 5.00
CA PHE A 51 6.74 -8.54 5.06
C PHE A 51 6.74 -10.02 4.66
N ALA A 52 5.88 -10.84 5.29
CA ALA A 52 5.79 -12.26 4.99
C ALA A 52 5.37 -12.53 3.53
N ALA A 53 4.42 -11.75 3.00
CA ALA A 53 3.96 -11.88 1.61
C ALA A 53 5.06 -11.51 0.60
N GLN A 54 5.86 -10.49 0.89
CA GLN A 54 6.95 -10.05 0.03
C GLN A 54 8.17 -10.99 0.08
N MET A 55 8.37 -11.71 1.18
CA MET A 55 9.43 -12.74 1.28
C MET A 55 9.18 -13.95 0.38
N VAL A 56 7.93 -14.16 -0.06
CA VAL A 56 7.60 -15.13 -1.13
C VAL A 56 7.88 -14.45 -2.46
N ASN A 57 9.14 -14.46 -2.86
CA ASN A 57 9.59 -13.82 -4.08
C ASN A 57 10.27 -14.81 -5.03
N PHE A 58 10.39 -14.42 -6.30
CA PHE A 58 11.08 -15.17 -7.32
C PHE A 58 11.86 -14.21 -8.23
N PRO A 59 12.98 -14.66 -8.81
CA PRO A 59 13.79 -13.82 -9.66
C PRO A 59 13.05 -13.43 -10.95
N VAL A 60 13.17 -12.16 -11.31
CA VAL A 60 12.71 -11.59 -12.57
C VAL A 60 13.91 -11.12 -13.36
N MET A 61 13.75 -10.84 -14.65
CA MET A 61 14.81 -10.37 -15.55
C MET A 61 15.63 -9.23 -14.92
N SER A 62 16.90 -9.20 -15.24
CA SER A 62 17.90 -8.23 -14.75
C SER A 62 18.17 -8.30 -13.24
N GLY A 63 17.92 -9.45 -12.58
CA GLY A 63 18.30 -9.66 -11.17
C GLY A 63 17.39 -8.95 -10.16
N THR A 64 16.22 -8.48 -10.59
CA THR A 64 15.19 -7.97 -9.68
C THR A 64 14.28 -9.09 -9.20
N SER A 65 13.47 -8.83 -8.19
CA SER A 65 12.50 -9.79 -7.63
C SER A 65 11.06 -9.49 -8.04
N GLY A 66 10.25 -10.54 -8.19
CA GLY A 66 8.80 -10.48 -8.35
C GLY A 66 8.11 -11.00 -7.10
N HIS A 67 7.22 -10.21 -6.52
CA HIS A 67 6.47 -10.53 -5.30
C HIS A 67 5.19 -9.71 -5.20
N LEU A 68 4.31 -10.05 -4.28
CA LEU A 68 3.15 -9.23 -3.92
C LEU A 68 3.62 -7.90 -3.32
N LEU A 69 2.88 -6.83 -3.55
CA LEU A 69 3.21 -5.51 -3.01
C LEU A 69 2.53 -5.25 -1.65
N GLY A 70 1.25 -5.52 -1.53
CA GLY A 70 0.45 -5.26 -0.32
C GLY A 70 0.07 -3.80 -0.10
N GLY A 71 0.50 -2.90 -0.99
CA GLY A 71 0.37 -1.46 -0.82
C GLY A 71 -1.06 -0.96 -0.77
N VAL A 72 -1.90 -1.39 -1.70
CA VAL A 72 -3.33 -1.00 -1.74
C VAL A 72 -4.10 -1.63 -0.59
N LEU A 73 -3.77 -2.86 -0.19
CA LEU A 73 -4.36 -3.48 1.00
C LEU A 73 -4.14 -2.62 2.24
N ALA A 74 -2.88 -2.24 2.48
CA ALA A 74 -2.54 -1.36 3.60
C ALA A 74 -3.24 0.01 3.48
N ALA A 75 -3.28 0.59 2.27
CA ALA A 75 -3.84 1.92 2.07
C ALA A 75 -5.37 1.97 2.25
N VAL A 76 -6.08 0.91 1.88
CA VAL A 76 -7.54 0.81 2.10
C VAL A 76 -7.89 0.62 3.57
N LEU A 77 -7.00 -0.01 4.37
CA LEU A 77 -7.20 -0.22 5.81
C LEU A 77 -6.69 0.96 6.65
N LEU A 78 -5.50 1.47 6.36
CA LEU A 78 -4.79 2.44 7.21
C LEU A 78 -4.83 3.87 6.66
N GLY A 79 -5.25 4.03 5.40
CA GLY A 79 -5.05 5.25 4.64
C GLY A 79 -3.68 5.31 3.96
N PRO A 80 -3.55 6.15 2.90
CA PRO A 80 -2.38 6.12 2.02
C PRO A 80 -1.08 6.51 2.73
N TYR A 81 -1.12 7.46 3.65
CA TYR A 81 0.06 7.95 4.35
C TYR A 81 0.61 6.94 5.36
N ALA A 82 -0.26 6.34 6.18
CA ALA A 82 0.15 5.32 7.12
C ALA A 82 0.62 4.04 6.40
N ALA A 83 -0.03 3.68 5.29
CA ALA A 83 0.40 2.58 4.45
C ALA A 83 1.79 2.80 3.85
N ALA A 84 2.09 4.01 3.36
CA ALA A 84 3.42 4.34 2.86
C ALA A 84 4.49 4.21 3.95
N VAL A 85 4.21 4.62 5.18
CA VAL A 85 5.10 4.44 6.33
C VAL A 85 5.31 2.94 6.64
N VAL A 86 4.23 2.15 6.67
CA VAL A 86 4.29 0.69 6.90
C VAL A 86 5.18 0.02 5.86
N LEU A 87 4.96 0.28 4.56
CA LEU A 87 5.79 -0.30 3.51
C LEU A 87 7.26 0.13 3.61
N THR A 88 7.51 1.39 3.94
CA THR A 88 8.87 1.88 4.14
C THR A 88 9.57 1.14 5.28
N CYS A 89 8.90 0.92 6.40
CA CYS A 89 9.46 0.13 7.51
C CYS A 89 9.76 -1.31 7.07
N VAL A 90 8.87 -1.94 6.32
CA VAL A 90 9.09 -3.28 5.77
C VAL A 90 10.32 -3.31 4.88
N LEU A 91 10.45 -2.38 3.94
CA LEU A 91 11.59 -2.30 3.01
C LEU A 91 12.91 -2.04 3.72
N ILE A 92 12.92 -1.22 4.77
CA ILE A 92 14.12 -1.01 5.60
C ILE A 92 14.54 -2.32 6.28
N VAL A 93 13.61 -3.05 6.88
CA VAL A 93 13.89 -4.33 7.54
C VAL A 93 14.39 -5.37 6.52
N GLN A 94 13.76 -5.46 5.35
CA GLN A 94 14.19 -6.37 4.27
C GLN A 94 15.61 -6.05 3.78
N CYS A 95 15.91 -4.77 3.57
CA CYS A 95 17.22 -4.33 3.13
C CYS A 95 18.32 -4.61 4.18
N LEU A 96 18.08 -4.19 5.44
CA LEU A 96 19.14 -4.22 6.46
C LEU A 96 19.34 -5.60 7.10
N ILE A 97 18.29 -6.38 7.26
CA ILE A 97 18.33 -7.66 7.98
C ILE A 97 18.37 -8.85 7.01
N PHE A 98 17.61 -8.77 5.91
CA PHE A 98 17.46 -9.89 4.98
C PHE A 98 18.22 -9.71 3.68
N GLN A 99 18.89 -8.55 3.48
CA GLN A 99 19.62 -8.21 2.27
C GLN A 99 18.77 -8.33 0.99
N ASP A 100 17.45 -8.13 1.13
CA ASP A 100 16.52 -8.07 0.01
C ASP A 100 16.36 -6.61 -0.45
N GLY A 101 17.10 -6.26 -1.49
CA GLY A 101 17.30 -4.88 -1.97
C GLY A 101 18.57 -4.23 -1.45
N GLY A 102 19.15 -3.32 -2.25
CA GLY A 102 20.39 -2.64 -1.94
C GLY A 102 20.21 -1.42 -1.05
N LEU A 103 21.22 -1.10 -0.24
CA LEU A 103 21.21 0.07 0.63
C LEU A 103 21.24 1.38 -0.20
N THR A 104 22.06 1.43 -1.25
CA THR A 104 22.09 2.58 -2.16
C THR A 104 20.79 2.71 -2.94
N ALA A 105 20.20 1.58 -3.33
CA ALA A 105 18.94 1.51 -4.05
C ALA A 105 17.69 1.62 -3.15
N LEU A 106 17.84 1.65 -1.82
CA LEU A 106 16.70 1.68 -0.89
C LEU A 106 15.78 2.87 -1.13
N GLY A 107 16.34 4.04 -1.48
CA GLY A 107 15.54 5.20 -1.86
C GLY A 107 14.65 4.93 -3.08
N ALA A 108 15.17 4.28 -4.11
CA ALA A 108 14.43 3.87 -5.30
C ALA A 108 13.37 2.80 -4.96
N ASN A 109 13.72 1.81 -4.16
CA ASN A 109 12.78 0.79 -3.70
C ASN A 109 11.62 1.39 -2.90
N ILE A 110 11.87 2.36 -2.03
CA ILE A 110 10.83 3.10 -1.29
C ILE A 110 10.00 3.92 -2.27
N PHE A 111 10.61 4.64 -3.20
CA PHE A 111 9.88 5.42 -4.18
C PHE A 111 8.92 4.55 -5.00
N ASN A 112 9.42 3.44 -5.53
CA ASN A 112 8.64 2.55 -6.39
C ASN A 112 7.48 1.89 -5.64
N MET A 113 7.73 1.31 -4.49
CA MET A 113 6.78 0.45 -3.79
C MET A 113 5.92 1.22 -2.77
N SER A 114 6.55 2.09 -1.97
CA SER A 114 5.84 2.81 -0.93
C SER A 114 5.12 4.05 -1.48
N LEU A 115 5.76 4.86 -2.31
CA LEU A 115 5.16 6.07 -2.84
C LEU A 115 4.38 5.81 -4.13
N ALA A 116 5.04 5.44 -5.22
CA ALA A 116 4.38 5.27 -6.51
C ALA A 116 3.34 4.13 -6.46
N GLY A 117 3.71 2.94 -6.04
CA GLY A 117 2.81 1.79 -5.97
C GLY A 117 1.67 2.01 -4.99
N THR A 118 1.97 2.29 -3.72
CA THR A 118 0.96 2.38 -2.67
C THR A 118 0.08 3.62 -2.81
N MET A 119 0.68 4.82 -2.90
CA MET A 119 -0.09 6.06 -2.98
C MET A 119 -0.74 6.24 -4.35
N GLY A 120 -0.03 5.87 -5.44
CA GLY A 120 -0.59 5.87 -6.80
C GLY A 120 -1.75 4.88 -6.93
N GLY A 121 -1.59 3.66 -6.42
CA GLY A 121 -2.66 2.66 -6.36
C GLY A 121 -3.87 3.15 -5.55
N TYR A 122 -3.65 3.76 -4.39
CA TYR A 122 -4.73 4.36 -3.61
C TYR A 122 -5.43 5.51 -4.35
N GLY A 123 -4.69 6.30 -5.13
CA GLY A 123 -5.26 7.33 -6.01
C GLY A 123 -6.26 6.72 -7.00
N VAL A 124 -5.87 5.64 -7.67
CA VAL A 124 -6.76 4.88 -8.60
C VAL A 124 -7.97 4.31 -7.85
N TYR A 125 -7.76 3.71 -6.67
CA TYR A 125 -8.85 3.25 -5.81
C TYR A 125 -9.86 4.35 -5.52
N LYS A 126 -9.38 5.54 -5.14
CA LYS A 126 -10.24 6.70 -4.82
C LYS A 126 -11.03 7.18 -6.03
N ILE A 127 -10.39 7.24 -7.20
CA ILE A 127 -11.03 7.66 -8.46
C ILE A 127 -12.14 6.69 -8.85
N ILE A 128 -11.86 5.38 -8.87
CA ILE A 128 -12.83 4.36 -9.31
C ILE A 128 -13.98 4.23 -8.31
N ARG A 129 -13.67 4.23 -7.00
CA ARG A 129 -14.69 4.18 -5.95
C ARG A 129 -15.58 5.41 -5.96
N GLY A 130 -15.03 6.59 -6.24
CA GLY A 130 -15.73 7.87 -6.17
C GLY A 130 -16.40 8.05 -4.80
N ASN A 131 -17.59 8.63 -4.82
CA ASN A 131 -18.44 8.81 -3.63
C ASN A 131 -19.44 7.66 -3.41
N SER A 132 -19.29 6.55 -4.17
CA SER A 132 -20.22 5.42 -4.06
C SER A 132 -20.05 4.69 -2.74
N GLY A 133 -21.14 4.53 -1.99
CA GLY A 133 -21.22 3.64 -0.83
C GLY A 133 -21.42 2.16 -1.19
N SER A 134 -21.46 1.82 -2.49
CA SER A 134 -21.72 0.46 -2.96
C SER A 134 -20.56 -0.48 -2.65
N ARG A 135 -20.89 -1.66 -2.10
CA ARG A 135 -19.93 -2.73 -1.89
C ARG A 135 -19.24 -3.16 -3.20
N LYS A 136 -20.01 -3.22 -4.29
CA LYS A 136 -19.46 -3.58 -5.61
C LYS A 136 -18.41 -2.57 -6.08
N ALA A 137 -18.71 -1.27 -5.99
CA ALA A 137 -17.77 -0.22 -6.36
C ALA A 137 -16.48 -0.27 -5.53
N LEU A 138 -16.59 -0.52 -4.21
CA LEU A 138 -15.45 -0.66 -3.32
C LEU A 138 -14.55 -1.84 -3.74
N LEU A 139 -15.15 -3.03 -3.94
CA LEU A 139 -14.38 -4.23 -4.29
C LEU A 139 -13.77 -4.13 -5.70
N THR A 140 -14.50 -3.59 -6.68
CA THR A 140 -13.97 -3.36 -8.03
C THR A 140 -12.82 -2.35 -8.00
N ALA A 141 -12.99 -1.23 -7.27
CA ALA A 141 -11.91 -0.25 -7.08
C ALA A 141 -10.68 -0.86 -6.43
N THR A 142 -10.87 -1.72 -5.43
CA THR A 142 -9.78 -2.45 -4.75
C THR A 142 -9.05 -3.37 -5.73
N ALA A 143 -9.76 -4.16 -6.51
CA ALA A 143 -9.17 -5.10 -7.46
C ALA A 143 -8.32 -4.37 -8.53
N VAL A 144 -8.90 -3.37 -9.18
CA VAL A 144 -8.23 -2.61 -10.24
C VAL A 144 -7.03 -1.83 -9.69
N ALA A 145 -7.21 -1.18 -8.53
CA ALA A 145 -6.14 -0.42 -7.89
C ALA A 145 -4.96 -1.30 -7.47
N SER A 146 -5.23 -2.49 -6.93
CA SER A 146 -4.19 -3.44 -6.53
C SER A 146 -3.38 -3.92 -7.72
N TRP A 147 -4.05 -4.31 -8.80
CA TRP A 147 -3.39 -4.68 -10.04
C TRP A 147 -2.53 -3.54 -10.60
N PHE A 148 -3.12 -2.36 -10.71
CA PHE A 148 -2.43 -1.17 -11.23
C PHE A 148 -1.21 -0.78 -10.37
N SER A 149 -1.32 -0.87 -9.06
CA SER A 149 -0.26 -0.56 -8.10
C SER A 149 1.02 -1.36 -8.35
N VAL A 150 0.87 -2.66 -8.57
CA VAL A 150 1.98 -3.58 -8.85
C VAL A 150 2.63 -3.27 -10.19
N VAL A 151 1.81 -3.05 -11.23
CA VAL A 151 2.31 -2.71 -12.57
C VAL A 151 3.01 -1.35 -12.57
N LEU A 152 2.46 -0.37 -11.86
CA LEU A 152 3.07 0.96 -11.73
C LEU A 152 4.44 0.89 -11.04
N ALA A 153 4.51 0.23 -9.88
CA ALA A 153 5.77 0.09 -9.13
C ALA A 153 6.85 -0.62 -9.96
N SER A 154 6.50 -1.70 -10.67
CA SER A 154 7.44 -2.42 -11.53
C SER A 154 7.87 -1.61 -12.75
N SER A 155 6.98 -0.78 -13.29
CA SER A 155 7.32 0.12 -14.41
C SER A 155 8.28 1.22 -13.97
N CYS A 156 8.09 1.81 -12.79
CA CYS A 156 9.06 2.76 -12.22
C CYS A 156 10.44 2.10 -12.05
N CYS A 157 10.48 0.90 -11.47
CA CYS A 157 11.71 0.11 -11.36
C CYS A 157 12.39 -0.11 -12.72
N ALA A 158 11.64 -0.49 -13.75
CA ALA A 158 12.15 -0.69 -15.10
C ALA A 158 12.75 0.58 -15.71
N ILE A 159 12.10 1.73 -15.47
CA ILE A 159 12.61 3.03 -15.94
C ILE A 159 13.92 3.38 -15.23
N GLU A 160 14.03 3.17 -13.91
CA GLU A 160 15.24 3.42 -13.14
C GLU A 160 16.43 2.55 -13.62
N LEU A 161 16.18 1.27 -13.92
CA LEU A 161 17.18 0.36 -14.47
C LEU A 161 17.64 0.81 -15.87
N ALA A 162 16.71 1.29 -16.70
CA ALA A 162 17.05 1.82 -18.02
C ALA A 162 17.82 3.15 -17.94
N LEU A 163 17.45 4.04 -17.02
CA LEU A 163 18.19 5.30 -16.77
C LEU A 163 19.59 5.08 -16.22
N SER A 164 19.83 3.89 -15.67
CA SER A 164 21.14 3.47 -15.16
C SER A 164 21.95 2.64 -16.16
N ASP A 165 21.53 2.58 -17.42
CA ASP A 165 22.16 1.85 -18.53
C ASP A 165 22.32 0.33 -18.27
N LEU A 166 21.58 -0.23 -17.31
CA LEU A 166 21.65 -1.65 -16.99
C LEU A 166 20.99 -2.51 -18.07
N SER A 167 19.90 -2.02 -18.68
CA SER A 167 19.18 -2.69 -19.74
C SER A 167 18.37 -1.70 -20.58
N PRO A 168 18.28 -1.90 -21.91
CA PRO A 168 17.44 -1.05 -22.77
C PRO A 168 15.98 -1.02 -22.29
N LEU A 169 15.36 0.16 -22.27
CA LEU A 169 13.97 0.33 -21.82
C LEU A 169 12.99 -0.56 -22.59
N ALA A 170 13.21 -0.71 -23.91
CA ALA A 170 12.37 -1.54 -24.76
C ALA A 170 12.39 -3.04 -24.38
N VAL A 171 13.37 -3.47 -23.61
CA VAL A 171 13.50 -4.86 -23.12
C VAL A 171 13.03 -4.98 -21.68
N VAL A 172 13.54 -4.11 -20.78
CA VAL A 172 13.25 -4.23 -19.34
C VAL A 172 11.83 -3.85 -18.99
N LEU A 173 11.25 -2.86 -19.64
CA LEU A 173 9.88 -2.41 -19.33
C LEU A 173 8.82 -3.48 -19.64
N PRO A 174 8.73 -4.07 -20.83
CA PRO A 174 7.77 -5.13 -21.10
C PRO A 174 8.03 -6.39 -20.26
N ALA A 175 9.27 -6.72 -19.96
CA ALA A 175 9.61 -7.86 -19.10
C ALA A 175 9.11 -7.64 -17.66
N MET A 176 9.43 -6.49 -17.05
CA MET A 176 9.00 -6.14 -15.71
C MET A 176 7.49 -5.98 -15.62
N ALA A 177 6.89 -5.16 -16.49
CA ALA A 177 5.46 -4.92 -16.49
C ALA A 177 4.66 -6.19 -16.81
N GLY A 178 5.12 -7.03 -17.74
CA GLY A 178 4.46 -8.28 -18.11
C GLY A 178 4.40 -9.30 -16.97
N VAL A 179 5.53 -9.57 -16.32
CA VAL A 179 5.57 -10.47 -15.15
C VAL A 179 4.72 -9.92 -14.02
N HIS A 180 4.85 -8.62 -13.74
CA HIS A 180 4.12 -7.98 -12.65
C HIS A 180 2.63 -7.78 -12.96
N ALA A 181 2.21 -7.77 -14.23
CA ALA A 181 0.79 -7.83 -14.59
C ALA A 181 0.16 -9.16 -14.17
N VAL A 182 0.90 -10.27 -14.29
CA VAL A 182 0.44 -11.60 -13.79
C VAL A 182 0.42 -11.63 -12.26
N ILE A 183 1.48 -11.16 -11.60
CA ILE A 183 1.52 -11.03 -10.14
C ILE A 183 0.38 -10.14 -9.64
N GLY A 184 0.10 -9.06 -10.35
CA GLY A 184 -0.98 -8.12 -10.04
C GLY A 184 -2.36 -8.76 -10.03
N VAL A 185 -2.60 -9.81 -10.82
CA VAL A 185 -3.86 -10.59 -10.73
C VAL A 185 -3.97 -11.27 -9.37
N GLY A 186 -2.90 -11.91 -8.90
CA GLY A 186 -2.83 -12.50 -7.56
C GLY A 186 -3.02 -11.45 -6.46
N GLU A 187 -2.34 -10.31 -6.58
CA GLU A 187 -2.48 -9.15 -5.68
C GLU A 187 -3.93 -8.68 -5.61
N ALA A 188 -4.58 -8.50 -6.76
CA ALA A 188 -5.97 -8.08 -6.85
C ALA A 188 -6.93 -9.08 -6.19
N MET A 189 -6.71 -10.38 -6.41
CA MET A 189 -7.52 -11.43 -5.80
C MET A 189 -7.38 -11.43 -4.28
N ILE A 190 -6.15 -11.50 -3.77
CA ILE A 190 -5.86 -11.56 -2.32
C ILE A 190 -6.40 -10.30 -1.63
N THR A 191 -6.07 -9.13 -2.16
CA THR A 191 -6.51 -7.84 -1.58
C THR A 191 -8.03 -7.73 -1.57
N THR A 192 -8.69 -8.10 -2.66
CA THR A 192 -10.16 -8.02 -2.75
C THR A 192 -10.84 -9.00 -1.80
N LEU A 193 -10.32 -10.21 -1.65
CA LEU A 193 -10.83 -11.20 -0.70
C LEU A 193 -10.68 -10.71 0.74
N VAL A 194 -9.50 -10.22 1.11
CA VAL A 194 -9.24 -9.69 2.47
C VAL A 194 -10.13 -8.49 2.76
N ILE A 195 -10.19 -7.51 1.87
CA ILE A 195 -11.05 -6.32 2.04
C ILE A 195 -12.53 -6.71 2.07
N GLY A 196 -12.96 -7.66 1.24
CA GLY A 196 -14.32 -8.19 1.24
C GLY A 196 -14.70 -8.88 2.55
N PHE A 197 -13.76 -9.62 3.15
CA PHE A 197 -13.91 -10.22 4.47
C PHE A 197 -13.98 -9.15 5.57
N VAL A 198 -13.02 -8.21 5.59
CA VAL A 198 -13.00 -7.11 6.57
C VAL A 198 -14.28 -6.28 6.47
N LEU A 199 -14.74 -5.97 5.27
CA LEU A 199 -15.99 -5.22 5.05
C LEU A 199 -17.23 -5.95 5.65
N LYS A 200 -17.19 -7.28 5.70
CA LYS A 200 -18.29 -8.08 6.28
C LYS A 200 -18.20 -8.17 7.81
N VAL A 201 -17.01 -8.30 8.37
CA VAL A 201 -16.80 -8.59 9.79
C VAL A 201 -16.49 -7.33 10.60
N ARG A 202 -15.64 -6.45 10.08
CA ARG A 202 -15.14 -5.23 10.75
C ARG A 202 -15.04 -4.06 9.77
N PRO A 203 -16.17 -3.57 9.27
CA PRO A 203 -16.19 -2.44 8.32
C PRO A 203 -15.57 -1.15 8.91
N ASP A 204 -15.52 -1.05 10.23
CA ASP A 204 -14.93 0.06 10.97
C ASP A 204 -13.40 0.18 10.82
N LEU A 205 -12.74 -0.88 10.33
CA LEU A 205 -11.31 -0.87 10.03
C LEU A 205 -10.97 -0.30 8.65
N LEU A 206 -11.97 -0.09 7.78
CA LEU A 206 -11.74 0.48 6.45
C LEU A 206 -11.59 2.00 6.53
N TYR A 207 -10.48 2.49 6.01
CA TYR A 207 -10.18 3.92 6.01
C TYR A 207 -11.21 4.71 5.17
N GLY A 208 -11.71 5.81 5.73
CA GLY A 208 -12.62 6.73 5.02
C GLY A 208 -14.04 6.20 4.80
N LEU A 209 -14.44 5.09 5.44
CA LEU A 209 -15.84 4.75 5.57
C LEU A 209 -16.47 5.55 6.73
N PRO A 210 -17.67 6.10 6.55
CA PRO A 210 -18.39 6.70 7.66
C PRO A 210 -18.61 5.63 8.74
N HIS A 211 -18.25 5.94 9.97
CA HIS A 211 -18.60 5.10 11.10
C HIS A 211 -20.12 5.04 11.18
N ARG A 212 -20.68 3.88 10.95
CA ARG A 212 -22.03 3.60 11.36
C ARG A 212 -22.00 3.61 12.90
N GLN A 213 -22.30 4.77 13.49
CA GLN A 213 -22.62 4.79 14.91
C GLN A 213 -23.78 3.80 15.06
N THR A 214 -23.55 2.78 15.87
CA THR A 214 -24.65 1.92 16.33
C THR A 214 -25.46 2.79 17.30
N ASP A 215 -26.45 3.48 16.76
CA ASP A 215 -27.37 4.36 17.49
C ASP A 215 -28.18 3.65 18.58
N GLY A 216 -27.85 2.39 18.87
CA GLY A 216 -28.49 1.64 19.95
C GLY A 216 -28.34 2.26 21.34
N THR A 217 -27.20 2.91 21.61
CA THR A 217 -26.96 3.50 22.93
C THR A 217 -27.65 4.85 23.09
N SER A 218 -27.69 5.66 22.04
CA SER A 218 -28.38 6.96 22.06
C SER A 218 -29.91 6.79 22.16
N ALA A 219 -30.48 5.80 21.47
CA ALA A 219 -31.91 5.49 21.54
C ALA A 219 -32.32 4.94 22.93
N LEU A 220 -31.43 4.12 23.55
CA LEU A 220 -31.67 3.62 24.92
C LEU A 220 -31.55 4.71 25.98
N LEU A 221 -30.64 5.65 25.82
CA LEU A 221 -30.49 6.78 26.72
C LEU A 221 -31.65 7.77 26.58
N GLN A 222 -32.13 8.03 25.35
CA GLN A 222 -33.32 8.87 25.12
C GLN A 222 -34.59 8.23 25.64
N THR A 223 -34.77 6.92 25.44
CA THR A 223 -35.97 6.21 26.02
C THR A 223 -35.91 6.12 27.54
N ARG A 224 -34.72 6.10 28.14
CA ARG A 224 -34.57 6.12 29.57
C ARG A 224 -34.85 7.50 30.16
N SER A 225 -34.35 8.57 29.54
CA SER A 225 -34.63 9.96 29.93
C SER A 225 -36.15 10.31 29.83
N LEU A 226 -36.79 9.88 28.75
CA LEU A 226 -38.26 10.07 28.61
C LEU A 226 -39.09 9.28 29.63
N LYS A 227 -38.60 8.10 30.06
CA LYS A 227 -39.31 7.34 31.12
C LYS A 227 -39.09 7.92 32.50
N GLU A 228 -37.96 8.54 32.78
CA GLU A 228 -37.66 9.24 34.03
C GLU A 228 -38.46 10.56 34.11
N GLU A 229 -38.69 11.24 32.98
CA GLU A 229 -39.45 12.49 32.91
C GLU A 229 -40.98 12.28 33.04
N VAL A 230 -41.52 11.10 32.69
CA VAL A 230 -42.94 10.74 32.83
C VAL A 230 -43.25 10.15 34.21
N ALA A 231 -42.23 9.83 35.02
CA ALA A 231 -42.38 9.25 36.36
C ALA A 231 -42.34 10.29 37.49
N LEU A 232 -42.12 11.58 37.14
CA LEU A 232 -42.22 12.76 38.04
C LEU A 232 -43.52 13.51 37.83
#